data_0fe42acb163036ee471e83aa91a33b8c
#
_entry.id   0fe42acb163036ee471e83aa91a33b8c
#
_cell.length_a   1.000
_cell.length_b   1.000
_cell.length_c   1.000
_cell.angle_alpha   90.00
_cell.angle_beta   90.00
_cell.angle_gamma   90.00
#
_symmetry.space_group_name_H-M   'P 1'
#
loop_
_entity.id
_entity.type
_entity.pdbx_description
1 polymer ?
#
loop_
_entity_poly.entity_id
_entity_poly.type
_entity_poly.pdbx_seq_one_letter_code
_entity_poly.pdbx_strand_id
1 'polypeptide(L)'
;MIGALPLAGAGLAAGAALLGYATFEARWYRLRRLVLPDTLRTPGATLRLLHVSDVHLAHGQEHRIRFLRSLAELEPDLTVITGDLLGDVDIEDVAVDAVAELTGPGRPGLFVLGSNDLYGPLVKSPHRYLTHRRLPIHGTPLAFNRLTERLDGAGYRTVRNTAVAVSTRAGDVAVGGIDDPHLEATVIPDPGVLTPDAAGLGDGVLNLGLVHAPYLRALDALRDAGHDLLLAGHTHGGQVRIPGVGAVVANCDLPLDQARGESQYRDRWLHVSPGLGHSKYTPFRVACRPEATLLELHG
;
A
#
# COMPACT_ATOMS: atom_id res chain seq x y z
N MET A 1 42.37 15.34 29.21
CA MET A 1 41.68 14.29 28.41
C MET A 1 40.52 13.58 29.11
N ILE A 2 39.78 14.24 30.02
CA ILE A 2 38.73 13.60 30.86
C ILE A 2 37.30 13.83 30.31
N GLY A 3 37.12 14.61 29.23
CA GLY A 3 35.78 15.00 28.73
C GLY A 3 35.19 14.18 27.58
N ALA A 4 35.96 13.39 26.87
CA ALA A 4 35.47 12.72 25.64
C ALA A 4 34.74 11.37 25.88
N LEU A 5 35.12 10.64 26.90
CA LEU A 5 34.50 9.33 27.24
C LEU A 5 33.02 9.41 27.64
N PRO A 6 32.59 10.35 28.55
CA PRO A 6 31.16 10.44 28.91
C PRO A 6 30.27 10.90 27.74
N LEU A 7 30.77 11.75 26.84
CA LEU A 7 30.01 12.19 25.64
C LEU A 7 29.82 11.05 24.64
N ALA A 8 30.85 10.21 24.44
CA ALA A 8 30.75 9.03 23.59
C ALA A 8 29.76 7.99 24.16
N GLY A 9 29.79 7.77 25.47
CA GLY A 9 28.84 6.88 26.16
C GLY A 9 27.40 7.37 26.07
N ALA A 10 27.16 8.66 26.26
CA ALA A 10 25.83 9.26 26.10
C ALA A 10 25.32 9.16 24.66
N GLY A 11 26.17 9.37 23.67
CA GLY A 11 25.81 9.23 22.26
C GLY A 11 25.43 7.79 21.89
N LEU A 12 26.16 6.78 22.36
CA LEU A 12 25.84 5.38 22.16
C LEU A 12 24.51 4.99 22.83
N ALA A 13 24.27 5.45 24.06
CA ALA A 13 23.02 5.18 24.78
C ALA A 13 21.82 5.82 24.07
N ALA A 14 21.94 7.05 23.58
CA ALA A 14 20.90 7.72 22.80
C ALA A 14 20.61 7.02 21.46
N GLY A 15 21.65 6.58 20.77
CA GLY A 15 21.53 5.79 19.53
C GLY A 15 20.81 4.44 19.77
N ALA A 16 21.16 3.73 20.83
CA ALA A 16 20.52 2.47 21.20
C ALA A 16 19.04 2.68 21.60
N ALA A 17 18.74 3.74 22.34
CA ALA A 17 17.38 4.10 22.71
C ALA A 17 16.53 4.46 21.48
N LEU A 18 17.09 5.22 20.54
CA LEU A 18 16.40 5.56 19.27
C LEU A 18 16.13 4.32 18.43
N LEU A 19 17.10 3.40 18.30
CA LEU A 19 16.92 2.15 17.57
C LEU A 19 15.87 1.26 18.24
N GLY A 20 15.90 1.15 19.60
CA GLY A 20 14.88 0.45 20.39
C GLY A 20 13.49 1.03 20.15
N TYR A 21 13.33 2.35 20.18
CA TYR A 21 12.09 3.03 19.87
C TYR A 21 11.64 2.77 18.42
N ALA A 22 12.55 2.89 17.43
CA ALA A 22 12.24 2.69 16.04
C ALA A 22 11.76 1.25 15.71
N THR A 23 12.34 0.25 16.36
CA THR A 23 11.90 -1.15 16.23
C THR A 23 10.58 -1.41 16.95
N PHE A 24 10.32 -0.75 18.06
CA PHE A 24 9.03 -0.77 18.76
C PHE A 24 7.96 -0.11 17.91
N GLU A 25 8.22 1.10 17.38
CA GLU A 25 7.27 1.82 16.54
C GLU A 25 6.87 1.02 15.30
N ALA A 26 7.80 0.28 14.69
CA ALA A 26 7.56 -0.61 13.54
C ALA A 26 6.56 -1.76 13.82
N ARG A 27 6.23 -1.99 15.09
CA ARG A 27 5.25 -2.99 15.54
C ARG A 27 4.01 -2.37 16.18
N TRP A 28 3.96 -1.06 16.27
CA TRP A 28 2.86 -0.33 16.90
C TRP A 28 1.79 0.02 15.86
N TYR A 29 1.07 -0.99 15.38
CA TYR A 29 0.01 -0.88 14.38
C TYR A 29 -1.11 0.05 14.82
N ARG A 30 -1.72 0.71 13.84
CA ARG A 30 -2.93 1.49 14.07
C ARG A 30 -3.93 1.32 12.92
N LEU A 31 -5.20 1.45 13.25
CA LEU A 31 -6.26 1.71 12.30
C LEU A 31 -6.52 3.21 12.28
N ARG A 32 -6.46 3.81 11.09
CA ARG A 32 -6.90 5.19 10.85
C ARG A 32 -8.27 5.16 10.19
N ARG A 33 -9.16 6.07 10.61
CA ARG A 33 -10.45 6.31 9.96
C ARG A 33 -10.40 7.67 9.30
N LEU A 34 -10.80 7.74 8.04
CA LEU A 34 -10.83 8.96 7.24
C LEU A 34 -12.18 9.07 6.55
N VAL A 35 -12.74 10.24 6.58
CA VAL A 35 -13.93 10.59 5.80
C VAL A 35 -13.49 11.37 4.57
N LEU A 36 -13.87 10.90 3.38
CA LEU A 36 -13.65 11.60 2.13
C LEU A 36 -15.01 12.02 1.55
N PRO A 37 -15.37 13.30 1.66
CA PRO A 37 -16.62 13.81 1.09
C PRO A 37 -16.54 13.90 -0.44
N ASP A 38 -17.70 13.96 -1.08
CA ASP A 38 -17.83 14.18 -2.53
C ASP A 38 -16.97 13.22 -3.39
N THR A 39 -16.83 11.97 -2.89
CA THR A 39 -16.04 10.94 -3.57
C THR A 39 -16.92 10.00 -4.37
N LEU A 40 -18.14 9.73 -3.88
CA LEU A 40 -19.09 8.86 -4.57
C LEU A 40 -19.95 9.67 -5.54
N ARG A 41 -20.26 9.07 -6.69
CA ARG A 41 -21.06 9.68 -7.76
C ARG A 41 -22.56 9.69 -7.46
N THR A 42 -23.00 8.87 -6.49
CA THR A 42 -24.41 8.79 -6.09
C THR A 42 -24.64 9.62 -4.84
N PRO A 43 -25.44 10.70 -4.90
CA PRO A 43 -25.73 11.54 -3.75
C PRO A 43 -26.35 10.75 -2.58
N GLY A 44 -25.81 10.96 -1.37
CA GLY A 44 -26.26 10.29 -0.16
C GLY A 44 -25.79 8.84 -0.01
N ALA A 45 -25.06 8.29 -0.99
CA ALA A 45 -24.43 6.98 -0.85
C ALA A 45 -23.25 7.05 0.14
N THR A 46 -22.98 5.92 0.78
CA THR A 46 -21.80 5.73 1.62
C THR A 46 -21.14 4.40 1.29
N LEU A 47 -19.81 4.35 1.25
CA LEU A 47 -19.02 3.15 1.03
C LEU A 47 -17.84 3.12 1.99
N ARG A 48 -17.69 2.00 2.71
CA ARG A 48 -16.57 1.78 3.65
C ARG A 48 -15.52 0.94 2.98
N LEU A 49 -14.40 1.56 2.61
CA LEU A 49 -13.27 0.93 1.94
C LEU A 49 -12.10 0.76 2.91
N LEU A 50 -11.71 -0.50 3.14
CA LEU A 50 -10.49 -0.81 3.90
C LEU A 50 -9.28 -0.83 2.97
N HIS A 51 -8.35 0.09 3.16
CA HIS A 51 -7.09 0.15 2.43
C HIS A 51 -5.95 -0.42 3.26
N VAL A 52 -5.37 -1.50 2.79
CA VAL A 52 -4.17 -2.17 3.32
C VAL A 52 -3.08 -2.13 2.26
N SER A 53 -1.82 -2.00 2.65
CA SER A 53 -0.69 -2.00 1.73
C SER A 53 0.59 -2.42 2.42
N ASP A 54 1.58 -2.83 1.63
CA ASP A 54 2.96 -3.05 2.09
C ASP A 54 3.00 -3.85 3.40
N VAL A 55 2.33 -4.98 3.39
CA VAL A 55 2.26 -5.85 4.58
C VAL A 55 3.61 -6.47 4.86
N HIS A 56 4.36 -6.83 3.79
CA HIS A 56 5.66 -7.48 3.89
C HIS A 56 5.66 -8.60 4.94
N LEU A 57 4.66 -9.49 4.84
CA LEU A 57 4.55 -10.58 5.80
C LEU A 57 5.74 -11.52 5.65
N ALA A 58 6.36 -11.84 6.78
CA ALA A 58 7.47 -12.77 6.88
C ALA A 58 7.21 -13.77 8.01
N HIS A 59 7.97 -14.86 8.02
CA HIS A 59 7.85 -15.88 9.05
C HIS A 59 8.01 -15.30 10.48
N GLY A 60 7.23 -15.79 11.43
CA GLY A 60 7.30 -15.39 12.84
C GLY A 60 6.66 -14.03 13.17
N GLN A 61 5.85 -13.47 12.28
CA GLN A 61 5.19 -12.17 12.51
C GLN A 61 3.74 -12.31 12.99
N GLU A 62 3.49 -13.17 13.94
CA GLU A 62 2.15 -13.48 14.50
C GLU A 62 1.38 -12.24 14.98
N HIS A 63 2.08 -11.23 15.48
CA HIS A 63 1.46 -9.97 15.92
C HIS A 63 0.88 -9.16 14.74
N ARG A 64 1.50 -9.23 13.54
CA ARG A 64 0.99 -8.60 12.33
C ARG A 64 -0.22 -9.36 11.79
N ILE A 65 -0.16 -10.69 11.80
CA ILE A 65 -1.29 -11.55 11.41
C ILE A 65 -2.50 -11.27 12.31
N ARG A 66 -2.31 -11.20 13.63
CA ARG A 66 -3.41 -10.87 14.56
C ARG A 66 -4.01 -9.49 14.28
N PHE A 67 -3.19 -8.49 13.98
CA PHE A 67 -3.70 -7.17 13.60
C PHE A 67 -4.51 -7.22 12.30
N LEU A 68 -3.99 -7.89 11.25
CA LEU A 68 -4.73 -8.05 9.98
C LEU A 68 -6.09 -8.71 10.22
N ARG A 69 -6.14 -9.83 10.93
CA ARG A 69 -7.40 -10.53 11.23
C ARG A 69 -8.37 -9.69 12.03
N SER A 70 -7.89 -8.86 12.97
CA SER A 70 -8.78 -7.95 13.73
C SER A 70 -9.46 -6.91 12.86
N LEU A 71 -8.94 -6.59 11.67
CA LEU A 71 -9.58 -5.68 10.74
C LEU A 71 -10.88 -6.26 10.12
N ALA A 72 -11.08 -7.58 10.17
CA ALA A 72 -12.30 -8.23 9.71
C ALA A 72 -13.56 -7.77 10.49
N GLU A 73 -13.39 -7.42 11.78
CA GLU A 73 -14.46 -6.88 12.63
C GLU A 73 -15.03 -5.54 12.10
N LEU A 74 -14.31 -4.88 11.20
CA LEU A 74 -14.78 -3.65 10.56
C LEU A 74 -15.88 -3.90 9.53
N GLU A 75 -15.97 -5.13 9.00
CA GLU A 75 -16.89 -5.50 7.92
C GLU A 75 -16.94 -4.46 6.77
N PRO A 76 -15.80 -4.11 6.14
CA PRO A 76 -15.78 -3.13 5.06
C PRO A 76 -16.64 -3.59 3.89
N ASP A 77 -17.17 -2.65 3.09
CA ASP A 77 -17.90 -2.96 1.86
C ASP A 77 -16.95 -3.39 0.74
N LEU A 78 -15.71 -2.90 0.79
CA LEU A 78 -14.64 -3.22 -0.15
C LEU A 78 -13.31 -3.25 0.58
N THR A 79 -12.51 -4.28 0.37
CA THR A 79 -11.11 -4.33 0.84
C THR A 79 -10.15 -4.17 -0.34
N VAL A 80 -9.20 -3.25 -0.23
CA VAL A 80 -8.16 -3.03 -1.26
C VAL A 80 -6.79 -3.26 -0.66
N ILE A 81 -5.99 -4.10 -1.31
CA ILE A 81 -4.58 -4.31 -0.98
C ILE A 81 -3.73 -3.80 -2.14
N THR A 82 -2.97 -2.73 -1.89
CA THR A 82 -2.13 -2.10 -2.93
C THR A 82 -0.70 -2.65 -2.96
N GLY A 83 -0.58 -3.98 -2.94
CA GLY A 83 0.67 -4.70 -3.19
C GLY A 83 1.61 -4.84 -2.00
N ASP A 84 2.73 -5.52 -2.28
CA ASP A 84 3.78 -5.87 -1.31
C ASP A 84 3.20 -6.61 -0.09
N LEU A 85 2.34 -7.61 -0.36
CA LEU A 85 1.79 -8.50 0.66
C LEU A 85 2.88 -9.40 1.23
N LEU A 86 3.77 -9.91 0.36
CA LEU A 86 4.85 -10.82 0.71
C LEU A 86 6.11 -10.07 1.18
N GLY A 87 6.77 -10.59 2.20
CA GLY A 87 8.04 -10.07 2.74
C GLY A 87 9.11 -11.15 2.87
N ASP A 88 8.78 -12.39 2.58
CA ASP A 88 9.69 -13.54 2.58
C ASP A 88 9.29 -14.54 1.48
N VAL A 89 10.13 -15.55 1.25
CA VAL A 89 9.81 -16.68 0.36
C VAL A 89 8.93 -17.69 1.11
N ASP A 90 8.16 -18.48 0.37
CA ASP A 90 7.33 -19.58 0.90
C ASP A 90 6.33 -19.13 2.01
N ILE A 91 5.83 -17.90 1.92
CA ILE A 91 4.91 -17.30 2.90
C ILE A 91 3.50 -17.06 2.32
N GLU A 92 3.26 -17.37 1.04
CA GLU A 92 2.05 -17.05 0.29
C GLU A 92 0.79 -17.56 1.01
N ASP A 93 0.79 -18.81 1.45
CA ASP A 93 -0.36 -19.42 2.11
C ASP A 93 -0.70 -18.70 3.42
N VAL A 94 0.30 -18.41 4.24
CA VAL A 94 0.12 -17.69 5.51
C VAL A 94 -0.34 -16.25 5.26
N ALA A 95 0.20 -15.63 4.21
CA ALA A 95 -0.15 -14.25 3.86
C ALA A 95 -1.61 -14.14 3.38
N VAL A 96 -2.06 -15.05 2.54
CA VAL A 96 -3.46 -15.11 2.09
C VAL A 96 -4.39 -15.43 3.26
N ASP A 97 -4.07 -16.41 4.09
CA ASP A 97 -4.86 -16.78 5.28
C ASP A 97 -5.00 -15.61 6.29
N ALA A 98 -4.00 -14.72 6.33
CA ALA A 98 -4.03 -13.55 7.20
C ALA A 98 -5.02 -12.46 6.73
N VAL A 99 -5.35 -12.43 5.44
CA VAL A 99 -6.24 -11.42 4.84
C VAL A 99 -7.58 -11.99 4.36
N ALA A 100 -7.75 -13.32 4.37
CA ALA A 100 -8.94 -13.99 3.82
C ALA A 100 -10.24 -13.53 4.49
N GLU A 101 -10.24 -13.27 5.80
CA GLU A 101 -11.43 -12.85 6.54
C GLU A 101 -11.85 -11.38 6.26
N LEU A 102 -11.00 -10.61 5.56
CA LEU A 102 -11.32 -9.22 5.18
C LEU A 102 -12.34 -9.14 4.04
N THR A 103 -12.59 -10.27 3.38
CA THR A 103 -13.56 -10.43 2.29
C THR A 103 -14.73 -11.31 2.74
N GLY A 104 -15.78 -11.39 1.92
CA GLY A 104 -16.94 -12.23 2.21
C GLY A 104 -18.11 -11.93 1.26
N PRO A 105 -19.28 -12.55 1.45
CA PRO A 105 -20.46 -12.29 0.63
C PRO A 105 -20.83 -10.82 0.57
N GLY A 106 -20.82 -10.22 -0.64
CA GLY A 106 -21.08 -8.80 -0.86
C GLY A 106 -19.97 -7.86 -0.38
N ARG A 107 -18.82 -8.40 0.03
CA ARG A 107 -17.62 -7.67 0.46
C ARG A 107 -16.41 -8.17 -0.32
N PRO A 108 -16.27 -7.79 -1.60
CA PRO A 108 -15.16 -8.22 -2.43
C PRO A 108 -13.83 -7.62 -1.97
N GLY A 109 -12.75 -8.28 -2.38
CA GLY A 109 -11.40 -7.76 -2.26
C GLY A 109 -10.81 -7.40 -3.62
N LEU A 110 -9.90 -6.45 -3.63
CA LEU A 110 -9.09 -6.07 -4.79
C LEU A 110 -7.61 -6.12 -4.42
N PHE A 111 -6.79 -6.53 -5.37
CA PHE A 111 -5.36 -6.64 -5.20
C PHE A 111 -4.62 -6.15 -6.44
N VAL A 112 -3.59 -5.33 -6.26
CA VAL A 112 -2.57 -5.05 -7.27
C VAL A 112 -1.23 -5.55 -6.76
N LEU A 113 -0.37 -6.03 -7.66
CA LEU A 113 0.95 -6.57 -7.29
C LEU A 113 1.94 -5.45 -7.00
N GLY A 114 2.74 -5.63 -5.94
CA GLY A 114 3.97 -4.88 -5.72
C GLY A 114 5.21 -5.69 -6.10
N SER A 115 6.36 -5.06 -6.09
CA SER A 115 7.63 -5.69 -6.47
C SER A 115 8.02 -6.87 -5.56
N ASN A 116 7.62 -6.84 -4.28
CA ASN A 116 7.91 -7.94 -3.34
C ASN A 116 6.93 -9.11 -3.45
N ASP A 117 5.83 -8.98 -4.19
CA ASP A 117 4.96 -10.09 -4.57
C ASP A 117 5.52 -10.85 -5.78
N LEU A 118 6.40 -10.20 -6.56
CA LEU A 118 7.04 -10.75 -7.75
C LEU A 118 8.46 -11.27 -7.48
N TYR A 119 9.15 -10.65 -6.50
CA TYR A 119 10.55 -10.96 -6.20
C TYR A 119 10.78 -11.04 -4.69
N GLY A 120 11.47 -12.08 -4.26
CA GLY A 120 11.87 -12.27 -2.86
C GLY A 120 12.76 -11.14 -2.32
N PRO A 121 12.90 -11.04 -0.99
CA PRO A 121 13.65 -9.97 -0.34
C PRO A 121 15.13 -10.01 -0.68
N LEU A 122 15.70 -8.84 -0.94
CA LEU A 122 17.13 -8.66 -1.24
C LEU A 122 17.75 -7.62 -0.30
N VAL A 123 18.99 -7.89 0.16
CA VAL A 123 19.77 -6.89 0.90
C VAL A 123 20.18 -5.76 -0.04
N LYS A 124 19.63 -4.56 0.21
CA LYS A 124 19.98 -3.34 -0.53
C LYS A 124 20.89 -2.46 0.33
N SER A 125 22.00 -2.01 -0.22
CA SER A 125 22.89 -1.09 0.50
C SER A 125 22.19 0.26 0.79
N PRO A 126 22.27 0.80 2.03
CA PRO A 126 21.56 2.01 2.42
C PRO A 126 21.84 3.25 1.56
N HIS A 127 23.07 3.37 1.01
CA HIS A 127 23.42 4.52 0.16
C HIS A 127 22.58 4.59 -1.12
N ARG A 128 21.97 3.49 -1.56
CA ARG A 128 21.13 3.45 -2.77
C ARG A 128 19.85 4.26 -2.61
N TYR A 129 19.35 4.41 -1.38
CA TYR A 129 18.20 5.26 -1.10
C TYR A 129 18.52 6.77 -1.22
N LEU A 130 19.81 7.12 -1.16
CA LEU A 130 20.29 8.49 -1.28
C LEU A 130 20.80 8.84 -2.68
N THR A 131 20.98 7.83 -3.55
CA THR A 131 21.43 8.03 -4.92
C THR A 131 20.30 7.74 -5.89
N HIS A 132 20.01 8.66 -6.81
CA HIS A 132 19.00 8.48 -7.85
C HIS A 132 19.37 7.41 -8.91
N ARG A 133 20.47 6.71 -8.75
CA ARG A 133 20.86 5.60 -9.63
C ARG A 133 20.09 4.34 -9.25
N ARG A 134 19.04 4.08 -9.98
CA ARG A 134 18.29 2.82 -9.92
C ARG A 134 19.02 1.80 -10.79
N LEU A 135 19.65 0.80 -10.17
CA LEU A 135 20.04 -0.41 -10.89
C LEU A 135 18.91 -1.43 -10.69
N PRO A 136 18.43 -2.07 -11.76
CA PRO A 136 17.43 -3.13 -11.66
C PRO A 136 18.08 -4.34 -10.98
N ILE A 137 17.98 -4.41 -9.64
CA ILE A 137 18.39 -5.58 -8.88
C ILE A 137 17.14 -6.10 -8.22
N HIS A 138 16.65 -7.21 -8.74
CA HIS A 138 15.52 -7.96 -8.20
C HIS A 138 16.04 -9.17 -7.43
N GLY A 139 15.31 -9.56 -6.38
CA GLY A 139 15.53 -10.81 -5.68
C GLY A 139 15.17 -12.03 -6.54
N THR A 140 15.12 -13.21 -5.94
CA THR A 140 14.67 -14.42 -6.62
C THR A 140 13.21 -14.24 -7.06
N PRO A 141 12.85 -14.56 -8.32
CA PRO A 141 11.46 -14.53 -8.76
C PRO A 141 10.58 -15.43 -7.88
N LEU A 142 9.41 -14.92 -7.49
CA LEU A 142 8.40 -15.65 -6.73
C LEU A 142 7.31 -16.21 -7.66
N ALA A 143 6.62 -17.26 -7.21
CA ALA A 143 5.51 -17.85 -7.92
C ALA A 143 4.21 -17.03 -7.74
N PHE A 144 4.20 -15.78 -8.24
CA PHE A 144 3.08 -14.86 -8.05
C PHE A 144 1.73 -15.41 -8.58
N ASN A 145 1.74 -16.31 -9.57
CA ASN A 145 0.51 -16.96 -10.04
C ASN A 145 -0.17 -17.74 -8.91
N ARG A 146 0.61 -18.46 -8.07
CA ARG A 146 0.08 -19.16 -6.89
C ARG A 146 -0.54 -18.18 -5.90
N LEU A 147 0.12 -17.03 -5.65
CA LEU A 147 -0.42 -15.98 -4.80
C LEU A 147 -1.76 -15.47 -5.33
N THR A 148 -1.84 -15.13 -6.63
CA THR A 148 -3.06 -14.58 -7.24
C THR A 148 -4.19 -15.59 -7.27
N GLU A 149 -3.93 -16.87 -7.57
CA GLU A 149 -4.92 -17.96 -7.51
C GLU A 149 -5.48 -18.16 -6.09
N ARG A 150 -4.61 -18.10 -5.08
CA ARG A 150 -5.02 -18.21 -3.67
C ARG A 150 -5.83 -17.00 -3.22
N LEU A 151 -5.46 -15.79 -3.64
CA LEU A 151 -6.21 -14.57 -3.37
C LEU A 151 -7.59 -14.59 -4.04
N ASP A 152 -7.68 -15.09 -5.29
CA ASP A 152 -8.95 -15.26 -5.98
C ASP A 152 -9.88 -16.22 -5.22
N GLY A 153 -9.35 -17.35 -4.77
CA GLY A 153 -10.06 -18.30 -3.89
C GLY A 153 -10.49 -17.70 -2.55
N ALA A 154 -9.82 -16.66 -2.07
CA ALA A 154 -10.16 -15.91 -0.86
C ALA A 154 -11.09 -14.70 -1.13
N GLY A 155 -11.62 -14.54 -2.36
CA GLY A 155 -12.55 -13.47 -2.72
C GLY A 155 -11.89 -12.15 -3.12
N TYR A 156 -10.60 -12.16 -3.43
CA TYR A 156 -9.89 -11.01 -4.02
C TYR A 156 -9.85 -11.14 -5.53
N ARG A 157 -9.95 -10.03 -6.22
CA ARG A 157 -9.68 -9.93 -7.65
C ARG A 157 -8.38 -9.19 -7.88
N THR A 158 -7.42 -9.84 -8.53
CA THR A 158 -6.17 -9.18 -8.93
C THR A 158 -6.41 -8.36 -10.19
N VAL A 159 -6.03 -7.05 -10.14
CA VAL A 159 -6.21 -6.10 -11.23
C VAL A 159 -4.84 -5.74 -11.78
N ARG A 160 -4.59 -6.08 -13.06
CA ARG A 160 -3.27 -5.93 -13.70
C ARG A 160 -3.41 -5.30 -15.08
N ASN A 161 -3.03 -4.04 -15.22
CA ASN A 161 -3.07 -3.28 -16.49
C ASN A 161 -4.42 -3.41 -17.22
N THR A 162 -5.50 -3.39 -16.46
CA THR A 162 -6.86 -3.62 -16.95
C THR A 162 -7.87 -2.89 -16.09
N ALA A 163 -9.13 -2.87 -16.55
CA ALA A 163 -10.27 -2.46 -15.75
C ALA A 163 -11.19 -3.65 -15.44
N VAL A 164 -11.82 -3.61 -14.27
CA VAL A 164 -12.78 -4.60 -13.79
C VAL A 164 -13.93 -3.90 -13.06
N ALA A 165 -15.12 -4.52 -13.05
CA ALA A 165 -16.21 -4.11 -12.20
C ALA A 165 -16.35 -5.07 -11.03
N VAL A 166 -16.68 -4.54 -9.84
CA VAL A 166 -17.01 -5.33 -8.66
C VAL A 166 -18.27 -4.79 -8.01
N SER A 167 -19.16 -5.71 -7.60
CA SER A 167 -20.39 -5.36 -6.88
C SER A 167 -20.15 -5.39 -5.39
N THR A 168 -20.50 -4.32 -4.70
CA THR A 168 -20.45 -4.17 -3.25
C THR A 168 -21.84 -4.00 -2.68
N ARG A 169 -21.99 -4.01 -1.36
CA ARG A 169 -23.26 -3.69 -0.69
C ARG A 169 -23.72 -2.25 -0.95
N ALA A 170 -22.77 -1.36 -1.27
CA ALA A 170 -23.04 0.06 -1.54
C ALA A 170 -23.34 0.38 -3.01
N GLY A 171 -23.16 -0.61 -3.91
CA GLY A 171 -23.32 -0.48 -5.35
C GLY A 171 -22.08 -0.95 -6.12
N ASP A 172 -22.11 -0.79 -7.43
CA ASP A 172 -21.04 -1.26 -8.30
C ASP A 172 -19.90 -0.25 -8.39
N VAL A 173 -18.67 -0.75 -8.33
CA VAL A 173 -17.42 0.02 -8.39
C VAL A 173 -16.65 -0.37 -9.66
N ALA A 174 -16.32 0.60 -10.49
CA ALA A 174 -15.39 0.42 -11.60
C ALA A 174 -13.95 0.62 -11.12
N VAL A 175 -13.05 -0.28 -11.49
CA VAL A 175 -11.69 -0.31 -10.96
C VAL A 175 -10.69 -0.44 -12.10
N GLY A 176 -9.79 0.53 -12.25
CA GLY A 176 -8.61 0.42 -13.09
C GLY A 176 -7.37 0.11 -12.25
N GLY A 177 -6.57 -0.87 -12.66
CA GLY A 177 -5.34 -1.22 -11.96
C GLY A 177 -4.12 -1.26 -12.86
N ILE A 178 -3.00 -0.76 -12.36
CA ILE A 178 -1.71 -0.74 -13.07
C ILE A 178 -0.70 -1.60 -12.30
N ASP A 179 0.03 -2.44 -13.02
CA ASP A 179 1.17 -3.20 -12.48
C ASP A 179 2.24 -2.24 -11.92
N ASP A 180 3.06 -2.71 -10.98
CA ASP A 180 3.99 -1.87 -10.24
C ASP A 180 4.95 -1.08 -11.14
N PRO A 181 4.79 0.25 -11.26
CA PRO A 181 5.65 1.08 -12.10
C PRO A 181 7.05 1.31 -11.49
N HIS A 182 7.30 0.80 -10.29
CA HIS A 182 8.64 0.76 -9.70
C HIS A 182 9.57 -0.21 -10.44
N LEU A 183 9.00 -1.22 -11.10
CA LEU A 183 9.74 -2.10 -11.99
C LEU A 183 9.91 -1.40 -13.34
N GLU A 184 11.17 -1.20 -13.77
CA GLU A 184 11.49 -0.48 -15.01
C GLU A 184 10.84 -1.09 -16.27
N ALA A 185 10.59 -2.42 -16.22
CA ALA A 185 9.92 -3.14 -17.31
C ALA A 185 8.41 -2.89 -17.41
N THR A 186 7.81 -2.23 -16.42
CA THR A 186 6.36 -1.97 -16.42
C THR A 186 6.03 -0.88 -17.45
N VAL A 187 5.26 -1.28 -18.46
CA VAL A 187 4.66 -0.37 -19.43
C VAL A 187 3.34 0.14 -18.84
N ILE A 188 3.20 1.46 -18.75
CA ILE A 188 1.92 2.06 -18.34
C ILE A 188 0.93 1.85 -19.49
N PRO A 189 -0.23 1.23 -19.23
CA PRO A 189 -1.22 1.00 -20.28
C PRO A 189 -1.85 2.31 -20.75
N ASP A 190 -2.43 2.26 -21.97
CA ASP A 190 -3.26 3.35 -22.46
C ASP A 190 -4.44 3.59 -21.51
N PRO A 191 -4.75 4.84 -21.13
CA PRO A 191 -5.89 5.15 -20.27
C PRO A 191 -7.21 4.52 -20.72
N GLY A 192 -7.42 4.34 -22.02
CA GLY A 192 -8.63 3.76 -22.60
C GLY A 192 -8.92 2.33 -22.13
N VAL A 193 -7.90 1.53 -21.76
CA VAL A 193 -8.12 0.17 -21.23
C VAL A 193 -8.37 0.13 -19.72
N LEU A 194 -8.25 1.27 -19.06
CA LEU A 194 -8.44 1.42 -17.61
C LEU A 194 -9.79 2.07 -17.26
N THR A 195 -10.55 2.51 -18.26
CA THR A 195 -11.80 3.27 -18.05
C THR A 195 -12.92 2.42 -17.44
N PRO A 196 -13.91 3.04 -16.79
CA PRO A 196 -15.11 2.34 -16.33
C PRO A 196 -15.84 1.60 -17.46
N ASP A 197 -15.87 2.15 -18.66
CA ASP A 197 -16.45 1.49 -19.84
C ASP A 197 -15.69 0.22 -20.22
N ALA A 198 -14.35 0.23 -20.13
CA ALA A 198 -13.52 -0.96 -20.33
C ALA A 198 -13.79 -2.04 -19.26
N ALA A 199 -14.24 -1.64 -18.07
CA ALA A 199 -14.73 -2.56 -17.04
C ALA A 199 -16.13 -3.14 -17.35
N GLY A 200 -16.81 -2.62 -18.34
CA GLY A 200 -18.18 -3.02 -18.71
C GLY A 200 -19.27 -2.43 -17.80
N LEU A 201 -18.95 -1.38 -17.05
CA LEU A 201 -19.86 -0.83 -16.05
C LEU A 201 -20.44 0.54 -16.42
N GLY A 202 -19.76 1.34 -17.23
CA GLY A 202 -20.13 2.76 -17.35
C GLY A 202 -19.92 3.51 -16.02
N ASP A 203 -20.87 4.37 -15.66
CA ASP A 203 -20.80 5.12 -14.38
C ASP A 203 -21.24 4.25 -13.19
N GLY A 204 -20.30 3.80 -12.35
CA GLY A 204 -20.54 3.18 -11.06
C GLY A 204 -20.75 4.20 -9.94
N VAL A 205 -20.96 3.71 -8.71
CA VAL A 205 -20.99 4.60 -7.52
C VAL A 205 -19.63 5.22 -7.26
N LEU A 206 -18.55 4.58 -7.73
CA LEU A 206 -17.16 5.01 -7.58
C LEU A 206 -16.33 4.48 -8.76
N ASN A 207 -15.47 5.31 -9.30
CA ASN A 207 -14.40 4.90 -10.20
C ASN A 207 -13.06 4.95 -9.46
N LEU A 208 -12.45 3.79 -9.24
CA LEU A 208 -11.31 3.58 -8.36
C LEU A 208 -10.06 3.23 -9.17
N GLY A 209 -8.99 4.02 -9.02
CA GLY A 209 -7.68 3.75 -9.61
C GLY A 209 -6.72 3.12 -8.61
N LEU A 210 -6.10 1.99 -8.97
CA LEU A 210 -5.18 1.25 -8.11
C LEU A 210 -3.80 1.15 -8.73
N VAL A 211 -2.78 1.42 -7.94
CA VAL A 211 -1.38 1.19 -8.29
C VAL A 211 -0.57 0.89 -7.03
N HIS A 212 0.47 0.05 -7.13
CA HIS A 212 1.34 -0.14 -5.98
C HIS A 212 2.17 1.11 -5.71
N ALA A 213 3.06 1.48 -6.60
CA ALA A 213 3.94 2.64 -6.42
C ALA A 213 3.38 3.89 -7.12
N PRO A 214 3.20 5.04 -6.39
CA PRO A 214 2.54 6.23 -6.90
C PRO A 214 3.46 7.09 -7.78
N TYR A 215 3.95 6.51 -8.89
CA TYR A 215 4.66 7.27 -9.91
C TYR A 215 3.71 8.19 -10.66
N LEU A 216 4.13 9.43 -10.92
CA LEU A 216 3.30 10.44 -11.59
C LEU A 216 2.73 9.93 -12.91
N ARG A 217 3.52 9.21 -13.71
CA ARG A 217 3.08 8.61 -14.98
C ARG A 217 1.92 7.63 -14.83
N ALA A 218 1.86 6.88 -13.71
CA ALA A 218 0.79 5.93 -13.45
C ALA A 218 -0.45 6.64 -12.88
N LEU A 219 -0.23 7.60 -11.99
CA LEU A 219 -1.32 8.43 -11.46
C LEU A 219 -1.99 9.26 -12.56
N ASP A 220 -1.21 9.80 -13.51
CA ASP A 220 -1.75 10.50 -14.68
C ASP A 220 -2.62 9.58 -15.55
N ALA A 221 -2.15 8.35 -15.83
CA ALA A 221 -2.92 7.39 -16.64
C ALA A 221 -4.25 7.02 -15.95
N LEU A 222 -4.25 6.77 -14.65
CA LEU A 222 -5.46 6.48 -13.87
C LEU A 222 -6.41 7.68 -13.83
N ARG A 223 -5.88 8.89 -13.62
CA ARG A 223 -6.67 10.12 -13.65
C ARG A 223 -7.31 10.35 -15.02
N ASP A 224 -6.53 10.18 -16.09
CA ASP A 224 -6.98 10.40 -17.47
C ASP A 224 -7.99 9.33 -17.92
N ALA A 225 -7.96 8.15 -17.30
CA ALA A 225 -8.99 7.12 -17.43
C ALA A 225 -10.31 7.46 -16.69
N GLY A 226 -10.36 8.54 -15.89
CA GLY A 226 -11.58 9.02 -15.25
C GLY A 226 -11.85 8.48 -13.84
N HIS A 227 -10.81 8.02 -13.13
CA HIS A 227 -10.96 7.56 -11.76
C HIS A 227 -11.10 8.74 -10.77
N ASP A 228 -11.99 8.59 -9.77
CA ASP A 228 -12.33 9.62 -8.79
C ASP A 228 -11.40 9.58 -7.57
N LEU A 229 -11.00 8.36 -7.18
CA LEU A 229 -10.11 8.08 -6.06
C LEU A 229 -8.94 7.22 -6.53
N LEU A 230 -7.72 7.62 -6.20
CA LEU A 230 -6.49 6.88 -6.49
C LEU A 230 -5.93 6.31 -5.19
N LEU A 231 -5.62 5.01 -5.16
CA LEU A 231 -5.02 4.34 -4.01
C LEU A 231 -3.65 3.79 -4.36
N ALA A 232 -2.67 4.06 -3.49
CA ALA A 232 -1.31 3.57 -3.65
C ALA A 232 -0.64 3.23 -2.32
N GLY A 233 0.49 2.50 -2.40
CA GLY A 233 1.37 2.12 -1.29
C GLY A 233 2.82 2.51 -1.54
N HIS A 234 3.73 1.54 -1.40
CA HIS A 234 5.15 1.58 -1.77
C HIS A 234 6.04 2.52 -0.95
N THR A 235 5.57 3.70 -0.63
CA THR A 235 6.37 4.78 0.00
C THR A 235 6.73 4.48 1.45
N HIS A 236 6.02 3.54 2.09
CA HIS A 236 6.04 3.32 3.54
C HIS A 236 5.83 4.61 4.36
N GLY A 237 5.20 5.63 3.76
CA GLY A 237 5.07 6.97 4.33
C GLY A 237 6.41 7.68 4.54
N GLY A 238 7.46 7.23 3.83
CA GLY A 238 8.86 7.63 4.01
C GLY A 238 9.58 6.86 5.09
N GLN A 239 8.95 5.90 5.76
CA GLN A 239 9.47 4.98 6.80
C GLN A 239 10.19 5.67 7.98
N VAL A 240 11.09 6.63 7.68
CA VAL A 240 11.75 7.53 8.63
C VAL A 240 11.32 8.96 8.32
N ARG A 241 10.66 9.60 9.27
CA ARG A 241 10.16 10.97 9.16
C ARG A 241 10.80 11.85 10.22
N ILE A 242 11.03 13.09 9.88
CA ILE A 242 11.49 14.11 10.84
C ILE A 242 10.23 14.87 11.33
N PRO A 243 9.95 14.88 12.64
CA PRO A 243 8.83 15.64 13.18
C PRO A 243 8.88 17.13 12.73
N GLY A 244 7.76 17.64 12.22
CA GLY A 244 7.66 18.99 11.69
C GLY A 244 8.18 19.19 10.26
N VAL A 245 8.96 18.24 9.71
CA VAL A 245 9.48 18.31 8.33
C VAL A 245 8.77 17.31 7.42
N GLY A 246 8.54 16.10 7.87
CA GLY A 246 7.89 15.06 7.08
C GLY A 246 8.82 13.94 6.61
N ALA A 247 8.47 13.29 5.49
CA ALA A 247 9.27 12.24 4.89
C ALA A 247 10.59 12.79 4.33
N VAL A 248 11.66 11.98 4.43
CA VAL A 248 12.98 12.30 3.86
C VAL A 248 13.11 11.70 2.46
N VAL A 249 12.48 10.54 2.24
CA VAL A 249 12.52 9.79 0.97
C VAL A 249 11.16 9.14 0.75
N ALA A 250 10.66 9.14 -0.48
CA ALA A 250 9.44 8.43 -0.86
C ALA A 250 9.69 7.27 -1.85
N ASN A 251 10.92 7.15 -2.36
CA ASN A 251 11.35 6.12 -3.31
C ASN A 251 10.56 6.09 -4.64
N CYS A 252 9.88 7.19 -4.98
CA CYS A 252 9.19 7.46 -6.23
C CYS A 252 9.32 8.95 -6.59
N ASP A 253 8.68 9.39 -7.65
CA ASP A 253 8.70 10.81 -8.10
C ASP A 253 7.55 11.66 -7.54
N LEU A 254 6.70 11.07 -6.65
CA LEU A 254 5.65 11.81 -5.95
C LEU A 254 6.27 12.81 -4.96
N PRO A 255 5.71 14.03 -4.80
CA PRO A 255 6.11 14.97 -3.77
C PRO A 255 6.09 14.35 -2.36
N LEU A 256 7.11 14.66 -1.54
CA LEU A 256 7.32 14.04 -0.22
C LEU A 256 6.18 14.32 0.77
N ASP A 257 5.49 15.42 0.64
CA ASP A 257 4.33 15.78 1.45
C ASP A 257 3.10 14.91 1.13
N GLN A 258 3.02 14.35 -0.09
CA GLN A 258 1.98 13.42 -0.51
C GLN A 258 2.35 11.94 -0.28
N ALA A 259 3.54 11.65 0.25
CA ALA A 259 4.01 10.28 0.44
C ALA A 259 3.22 9.46 1.48
N ARG A 260 2.18 10.04 2.10
CA ARG A 260 1.35 9.38 3.11
C ARG A 260 0.02 10.08 3.32
N GLY A 261 -1.03 9.26 3.47
CA GLY A 261 -2.38 9.70 3.82
C GLY A 261 -3.13 10.28 2.63
N GLU A 262 -4.15 11.04 2.93
CA GLU A 262 -5.00 11.70 1.95
C GLU A 262 -4.35 12.99 1.43
N SER A 263 -4.50 13.21 0.13
CA SER A 263 -4.12 14.44 -0.55
C SER A 263 -4.92 14.61 -1.83
N GLN A 264 -4.75 15.77 -2.49
CA GLN A 264 -5.25 15.98 -3.84
C GLN A 264 -4.13 15.78 -4.84
N TYR A 265 -4.31 14.82 -5.76
CA TYR A 265 -3.48 14.70 -6.93
C TYR A 265 -4.20 15.39 -8.10
N ARG A 266 -3.75 16.59 -8.41
CA ARG A 266 -4.45 17.50 -9.35
C ARG A 266 -5.91 17.72 -8.89
N ASP A 267 -6.87 17.10 -9.60
CA ASP A 267 -8.32 17.22 -9.38
C ASP A 267 -8.96 15.95 -8.77
N ARG A 268 -8.14 14.98 -8.30
CA ARG A 268 -8.60 13.71 -7.77
C ARG A 268 -8.12 13.44 -6.36
N TRP A 269 -8.92 12.72 -5.59
CA TRP A 269 -8.45 12.21 -4.30
C TRP A 269 -7.34 11.18 -4.50
N LEU A 270 -6.26 11.33 -3.75
CA LEU A 270 -5.18 10.35 -3.63
C LEU A 270 -5.02 9.94 -2.18
N HIS A 271 -5.02 8.64 -1.92
CA HIS A 271 -4.62 8.12 -0.62
C HIS A 271 -3.42 7.19 -0.78
N VAL A 272 -2.29 7.59 -0.19
CA VAL A 272 -1.06 6.79 -0.14
C VAL A 272 -0.94 6.14 1.22
N SER A 273 -1.04 4.82 1.27
CA SER A 273 -0.91 4.07 2.52
C SER A 273 0.55 4.09 3.02
N PRO A 274 0.80 4.34 4.30
CA PRO A 274 2.14 4.15 4.87
C PRO A 274 2.50 2.69 5.08
N GLY A 275 1.59 1.76 4.78
CA GLY A 275 1.81 0.33 4.87
C GLY A 275 1.88 -0.21 6.29
N LEU A 276 1.75 -1.53 6.41
CA LEU A 276 1.81 -2.27 7.68
C LEU A 276 3.19 -2.87 7.96
N GLY A 277 3.98 -3.07 6.91
CA GLY A 277 5.27 -3.74 6.99
C GLY A 277 6.47 -2.82 6.87
N HIS A 278 7.57 -3.45 6.65
CA HIS A 278 8.88 -2.88 6.34
C HIS A 278 9.69 -3.96 5.64
N SER A 279 10.71 -3.59 4.89
CA SER A 279 11.63 -4.57 4.34
C SER A 279 12.23 -5.43 5.46
N LYS A 280 12.44 -6.72 5.19
CA LYS A 280 13.09 -7.69 6.12
C LYS A 280 14.39 -7.16 6.70
N TYR A 281 15.12 -6.37 5.93
CA TYR A 281 16.46 -5.86 6.28
C TYR A 281 16.48 -4.45 6.89
N THR A 282 15.31 -3.80 6.99
CA THR A 282 15.16 -2.48 7.63
C THR A 282 13.98 -2.48 8.59
N PRO A 283 14.03 -3.27 9.69
CA PRO A 283 12.90 -3.53 10.56
C PRO A 283 12.67 -2.40 11.58
N PHE A 284 12.66 -1.16 11.11
CA PHE A 284 12.47 0.02 11.97
C PHE A 284 11.61 1.08 11.27
N ARG A 285 10.89 1.87 12.04
CA ARG A 285 10.14 3.06 11.61
C ARG A 285 10.35 4.19 12.61
N VAL A 286 10.38 5.44 12.14
CA VAL A 286 10.53 6.62 13.00
C VAL A 286 9.50 7.66 12.60
N ALA A 287 8.66 8.08 13.56
CA ALA A 287 7.54 9.01 13.38
C ALA A 287 6.61 8.61 12.22
N CYS A 288 6.52 7.29 11.96
CA CYS A 288 5.76 6.71 10.85
C CYS A 288 5.19 5.33 11.24
N ARG A 289 4.22 5.30 12.14
CA ARG A 289 3.60 4.05 12.60
C ARG A 289 2.98 3.27 11.43
N PRO A 290 3.06 1.92 11.47
CA PRO A 290 2.32 1.06 10.53
C PRO A 290 0.81 1.34 10.63
N GLU A 291 0.13 1.37 9.48
CA GLU A 291 -1.26 1.81 9.42
C GLU A 291 -2.07 1.03 8.38
N ALA A 292 -3.25 0.58 8.76
CA ALA A 292 -4.34 0.30 7.85
C ALA A 292 -5.34 1.46 7.91
N THR A 293 -6.00 1.78 6.79
CA THR A 293 -6.92 2.92 6.73
C THR A 293 -8.31 2.45 6.32
N LEU A 294 -9.32 2.78 7.12
CA LEU A 294 -10.72 2.70 6.74
C LEU A 294 -11.14 4.05 6.17
N LEU A 295 -11.41 4.08 4.89
CA LEU A 295 -11.95 5.23 4.17
C LEU A 295 -13.48 5.15 4.19
N GLU A 296 -14.11 6.17 4.73
CA GLU A 296 -15.58 6.35 4.70
C GLU A 296 -15.88 7.36 3.58
N LEU A 297 -16.30 6.83 2.43
CA LEU A 297 -16.56 7.61 1.22
C LEU A 297 -18.00 8.03 1.18
N HIS A 298 -18.26 9.30 0.85
CA HIS A 298 -19.60 9.88 0.78
C HIS A 298 -19.83 10.52 -0.60
N GLY A 299 -21.09 10.49 -1.06
CA GLY A 299 -21.56 11.19 -2.24
C GLY A 299 -22.48 12.37 -1.91
#